data_3834e4cf2beed8f0a0f68656ac324e18
#
_entry.id   3834e4cf2beed8f0a0f68656ac324e18
#
_cell.length_a   1.000
_cell.length_b   1.000
_cell.length_c   1.000
_cell.angle_alpha   90.00
_cell.angle_beta   90.00
_cell.angle_gamma   90.00
#
_symmetry.space_group_name_H-M   'P 1'
#
loop_
_entity.id
_entity.type
_entity.pdbx_description
1 polymer ?
#
loop_
_entity_poly.entity_id
_entity_poly.type
_entity_poly.pdbx_seq_one_letter_code
_entity_poly.pdbx_strand_id
1 'polypeptide(L)'
;MLRLAVATQQETFERIRDPLAVRDIEVVPVRASERTLSLSSPDLPSVDAGLVFPSRLMEGGAVSAALDVPWVNDREAILTSRNKAEVLAALSTAGVPTPETTLVSNPVDDDSVAAAAETLQTRTDTAELVIKPNSTTRGTGVARVADPDSLLGVTDYLDLVHDFRATGDRSFLLQEYLPDARDYRAMIVDGEYAGAVKRRLPEAETAAGKWKHNVHRGAVAEGVALSEAARELAERTADVLGIDYLGVDLLETDDRLVVNETNARPTVDDATKYEPGFYDRLAALIRKTAESR
;
A
#
# COMPACT_ATOMS: atom_id res chain seq x y z
N MET A 1 22.68 21.83 -1.76
CA MET A 1 21.23 21.57 -1.71
C MET A 1 20.99 20.27 -2.47
N LEU A 2 20.45 19.26 -1.80
CA LEU A 2 20.15 17.95 -2.40
C LEU A 2 18.92 18.09 -3.32
N ARG A 3 18.94 17.43 -4.48
CA ARG A 3 17.84 17.44 -5.46
C ARG A 3 17.15 16.09 -5.48
N LEU A 4 15.87 16.06 -5.11
CA LEU A 4 15.08 14.85 -4.95
C LEU A 4 14.09 14.67 -6.11
N ALA A 5 14.23 13.60 -6.88
CA ALA A 5 13.21 13.20 -7.85
C ALA A 5 11.95 12.69 -7.14
N VAL A 6 10.80 13.24 -7.46
CA VAL A 6 9.51 12.76 -6.93
C VAL A 6 8.62 12.31 -8.07
N ALA A 7 8.36 11.00 -8.11
CA ALA A 7 7.55 10.32 -9.12
C ALA A 7 6.20 9.85 -8.56
N THR A 8 5.61 10.62 -7.65
CA THR A 8 4.35 10.32 -6.99
C THR A 8 3.23 11.27 -7.41
N GLN A 9 2.08 11.18 -6.74
CA GLN A 9 0.93 12.02 -7.04
C GLN A 9 1.22 13.49 -6.73
N GLN A 10 0.63 14.39 -7.49
CA GLN A 10 0.77 15.84 -7.33
C GLN A 10 0.54 16.30 -5.89
N GLU A 11 -0.45 15.74 -5.22
CA GLU A 11 -0.80 16.05 -3.83
C GLU A 11 0.35 15.80 -2.84
N THR A 12 1.04 14.65 -2.95
CA THR A 12 2.24 14.41 -2.13
C THR A 12 3.36 15.37 -2.49
N PHE A 13 3.56 15.65 -3.79
CA PHE A 13 4.57 16.60 -4.24
C PHE A 13 4.37 17.99 -3.62
N GLU A 14 3.16 18.51 -3.66
CA GLU A 14 2.83 19.84 -3.10
C GLU A 14 3.04 19.89 -1.59
N ARG A 15 2.69 18.82 -0.87
CA ARG A 15 2.80 18.77 0.60
C ARG A 15 4.23 18.62 1.12
N ILE A 16 5.14 18.00 0.36
CA ILE A 16 6.52 17.81 0.81
C ILE A 16 7.47 18.91 0.30
N ARG A 17 7.12 19.64 -0.76
CA ARG A 17 8.01 20.61 -1.42
C ARG A 17 8.54 21.64 -0.45
N ASP A 18 7.67 22.41 0.19
CA ASP A 18 8.06 23.51 1.06
C ASP A 18 8.70 23.03 2.37
N PRO A 19 8.16 21.98 3.06
CA PRO A 19 8.83 21.42 4.23
C PRO A 19 10.22 20.85 3.96
N LEU A 20 10.47 20.27 2.79
CA LEU A 20 11.79 19.76 2.44
C LEU A 20 12.74 20.87 1.98
N ALA A 21 12.22 21.93 1.36
CA ALA A 21 13.04 23.09 0.95
C ALA A 21 13.70 23.79 2.14
N VAL A 22 13.00 23.93 3.29
CA VAL A 22 13.60 24.48 4.52
C VAL A 22 14.65 23.55 5.16
N ARG A 23 14.81 22.34 4.61
CA ARG A 23 15.81 21.33 5.00
C ARG A 23 16.86 21.11 3.92
N ASP A 24 17.08 22.11 3.04
CA ASP A 24 18.04 22.08 1.94
C ASP A 24 17.83 20.92 0.94
N ILE A 25 16.57 20.49 0.73
CA ILE A 25 16.19 19.49 -0.28
C ILE A 25 15.23 20.12 -1.29
N GLU A 26 15.67 20.26 -2.52
CA GLU A 26 14.86 20.70 -3.66
C GLU A 26 14.06 19.52 -4.21
N VAL A 27 12.74 19.61 -4.24
CA VAL A 27 11.86 18.57 -4.77
C VAL A 27 11.62 18.81 -6.26
N VAL A 28 12.00 17.86 -7.10
CA VAL A 28 11.94 17.93 -8.56
C VAL A 28 10.91 16.92 -9.09
N PRO A 29 9.84 17.35 -9.80
CA PRO A 29 8.86 16.43 -10.33
C PRO A 29 9.44 15.62 -11.50
N VAL A 30 9.26 14.30 -11.47
CA VAL A 30 9.66 13.39 -12.55
C VAL A 30 8.45 12.61 -13.04
N ARG A 31 8.14 12.74 -14.34
CA ARG A 31 7.05 11.99 -14.97
C ARG A 31 7.61 10.84 -15.80
N ALA A 32 7.10 9.63 -15.57
CA ALA A 32 7.42 8.45 -16.38
C ALA A 32 6.39 8.18 -17.48
N SER A 33 5.20 8.80 -17.41
CA SER A 33 4.12 8.64 -18.38
C SER A 33 3.87 9.93 -19.16
N GLU A 34 3.15 9.81 -20.28
CA GLU A 34 2.70 10.95 -21.08
C GLU A 34 3.86 11.82 -21.61
N ARG A 35 4.97 11.18 -21.95
CA ARG A 35 6.17 11.85 -22.51
C ARG A 35 6.90 10.94 -23.48
N THR A 36 7.73 11.55 -24.33
CA THR A 36 8.79 10.87 -25.08
C THR A 36 10.11 11.04 -24.33
N LEU A 37 10.97 10.02 -24.34
CA LEU A 37 12.28 10.03 -23.71
C LEU A 37 13.30 9.49 -24.69
N SER A 38 14.30 10.31 -25.07
CA SER A 38 15.48 9.82 -25.81
C SER A 38 16.34 8.99 -24.88
N LEU A 39 16.59 7.72 -25.20
CA LEU A 39 17.41 6.85 -24.34
C LEU A 39 18.90 7.12 -24.47
N SER A 40 19.34 7.68 -25.61
CA SER A 40 20.74 8.04 -25.82
C SER A 40 21.11 9.44 -25.31
N SER A 41 20.13 10.30 -25.12
CA SER A 41 20.31 11.66 -24.59
C SER A 41 19.02 12.07 -23.84
N PRO A 42 18.80 11.53 -22.64
CA PRO A 42 17.58 11.75 -21.90
C PRO A 42 17.50 13.20 -21.41
N ASP A 43 16.40 13.88 -21.74
CA ASP A 43 16.05 15.18 -21.17
C ASP A 43 15.39 14.97 -19.80
N LEU A 44 16.22 14.70 -18.81
CA LEU A 44 15.85 14.50 -17.41
C LEU A 44 16.61 15.48 -16.51
N PRO A 45 16.01 15.93 -15.41
CA PRO A 45 16.69 16.77 -14.45
C PRO A 45 17.84 16.00 -13.78
N SER A 46 18.95 16.69 -13.49
CA SER A 46 19.97 16.15 -12.59
C SER A 46 19.39 16.10 -11.18
N VAL A 47 19.46 14.95 -10.52
CA VAL A 47 18.96 14.71 -9.16
C VAL A 47 19.93 13.80 -8.41
N ASP A 48 19.85 13.77 -7.08
CA ASP A 48 20.77 13.02 -6.22
C ASP A 48 20.11 11.71 -5.69
N ALA A 49 18.79 11.72 -5.55
CA ALA A 49 18.00 10.56 -5.12
C ALA A 49 16.57 10.65 -5.65
N GLY A 50 15.81 9.53 -5.53
CA GLY A 50 14.38 9.49 -5.77
C GLY A 50 13.60 9.10 -4.51
N LEU A 51 12.41 9.68 -4.31
CA LEU A 51 11.60 9.34 -3.13
C LEU A 51 10.87 8.02 -3.31
N VAL A 52 10.14 7.85 -4.42
CA VAL A 52 9.37 6.62 -4.71
C VAL A 52 9.48 6.29 -6.18
N PHE A 53 9.83 5.05 -6.47
CA PHE A 53 9.93 4.56 -7.85
C PHE A 53 8.65 4.84 -8.64
N PRO A 54 8.73 5.21 -9.94
CA PRO A 54 7.55 5.58 -10.74
C PRO A 54 6.45 4.51 -10.77
N SER A 55 5.18 4.94 -10.82
CA SER A 55 4.02 4.03 -10.77
C SER A 55 3.90 3.12 -12.00
N ARG A 56 4.37 3.56 -13.16
CA ARG A 56 4.48 2.79 -14.40
C ARG A 56 5.77 1.99 -14.36
N LEU A 57 5.70 0.69 -14.07
CA LEU A 57 6.89 -0.15 -13.79
C LEU A 57 7.84 -0.25 -14.99
N MET A 58 7.32 -0.31 -16.22
CA MET A 58 8.17 -0.43 -17.43
C MET A 58 8.75 0.94 -17.83
N GLU A 59 7.90 1.93 -18.02
CA GLU A 59 8.34 3.31 -18.35
C GLU A 59 9.16 3.90 -17.18
N GLY A 60 8.76 3.61 -15.94
CA GLY A 60 9.49 3.99 -14.75
C GLY A 60 10.87 3.37 -14.66
N GLY A 61 11.02 2.12 -15.13
CA GLY A 61 12.32 1.46 -15.25
C GLY A 61 13.27 2.21 -16.19
N ALA A 62 12.77 2.66 -17.34
CA ALA A 62 13.57 3.46 -18.28
C ALA A 62 13.99 4.81 -17.69
N VAL A 63 13.06 5.50 -16.99
CA VAL A 63 13.35 6.77 -16.33
C VAL A 63 14.34 6.58 -15.18
N SER A 64 14.15 5.55 -14.34
CA SER A 64 15.06 5.25 -13.23
C SER A 64 16.47 4.92 -13.71
N ALA A 65 16.61 4.10 -14.76
CA ALA A 65 17.88 3.78 -15.35
C ALA A 65 18.58 5.01 -15.97
N ALA A 66 17.80 5.93 -16.55
CA ALA A 66 18.35 7.16 -17.13
C ALA A 66 18.73 8.23 -16.09
N LEU A 67 18.08 8.23 -14.92
CA LEU A 67 18.46 9.08 -13.79
C LEU A 67 19.69 8.54 -13.06
N ASP A 68 19.85 7.22 -13.01
CA ASP A 68 20.95 6.52 -12.34
C ASP A 68 21.19 7.00 -10.90
N VAL A 69 20.13 7.02 -10.10
CA VAL A 69 20.16 7.44 -8.69
C VAL A 69 19.45 6.41 -7.79
N PRO A 70 19.83 6.35 -6.50
CA PRO A 70 19.13 5.51 -5.53
C PRO A 70 17.71 6.04 -5.23
N TRP A 71 16.83 5.14 -4.83
CA TRP A 71 15.42 5.45 -4.50
C TRP A 71 15.13 5.05 -3.05
N VAL A 72 14.45 5.89 -2.30
CA VAL A 72 13.96 5.56 -0.94
C VAL A 72 13.11 4.29 -1.00
N ASN A 73 12.12 4.24 -1.89
CA ASN A 73 11.44 3.00 -2.23
C ASN A 73 11.72 2.74 -3.72
N ASP A 74 12.51 1.73 -3.97
CA ASP A 74 12.91 1.30 -5.30
C ASP A 74 11.83 0.44 -6.00
N ARG A 75 12.18 -0.17 -7.11
CA ARG A 75 11.27 -1.03 -7.87
C ARG A 75 10.86 -2.27 -7.08
N GLU A 76 11.78 -2.86 -6.33
CA GLU A 76 11.55 -4.06 -5.55
C GLU A 76 10.58 -3.79 -4.39
N ALA A 77 10.80 -2.74 -3.63
CA ALA A 77 9.88 -2.31 -2.57
C ALA A 77 8.45 -2.08 -3.10
N ILE A 78 8.33 -1.47 -4.30
CA ILE A 78 7.01 -1.25 -4.93
C ILE A 78 6.35 -2.57 -5.36
N LEU A 79 7.10 -3.52 -5.90
CA LEU A 79 6.58 -4.82 -6.33
C LEU A 79 6.16 -5.66 -5.13
N THR A 80 7.00 -5.77 -4.11
CA THR A 80 6.72 -6.50 -2.86
C THR A 80 5.45 -5.97 -2.21
N SER A 81 5.39 -4.67 -1.92
CA SER A 81 4.20 -4.08 -1.28
C SER A 81 2.92 -4.16 -2.14
N ARG A 82 3.04 -4.31 -3.46
CA ARG A 82 1.89 -4.49 -4.35
C ARG A 82 1.36 -5.92 -4.35
N ASN A 83 2.20 -6.91 -4.12
CA ASN A 83 1.82 -8.31 -4.03
C ASN A 83 1.30 -8.63 -2.63
N LYS A 84 -0.02 -8.48 -2.42
CA LYS A 84 -0.63 -8.69 -1.10
C LYS A 84 -0.39 -10.08 -0.54
N ALA A 85 -0.41 -11.11 -1.38
CA ALA A 85 -0.14 -12.49 -0.98
C ALA A 85 1.28 -12.66 -0.44
N GLU A 86 2.28 -12.09 -1.13
CA GLU A 86 3.68 -12.11 -0.72
C GLU A 86 3.87 -11.40 0.63
N VAL A 87 3.30 -10.20 0.78
CA VAL A 87 3.32 -9.46 2.04
C VAL A 87 2.71 -10.27 3.17
N LEU A 88 1.49 -10.78 3.00
CA LEU A 88 0.80 -11.54 4.05
C LEU A 88 1.52 -12.84 4.40
N ALA A 89 2.10 -13.54 3.42
CA ALA A 89 2.89 -14.74 3.64
C ALA A 89 4.19 -14.45 4.42
N ALA A 90 4.92 -13.40 4.05
CA ALA A 90 6.13 -12.98 4.76
C ALA A 90 5.83 -12.59 6.22
N LEU A 91 4.78 -11.78 6.43
CA LEU A 91 4.34 -11.36 7.74
C LEU A 91 3.90 -12.54 8.61
N SER A 92 3.09 -13.45 8.06
CA SER A 92 2.65 -14.67 8.76
C SER A 92 3.84 -15.55 9.16
N THR A 93 4.81 -15.74 8.26
CA THR A 93 6.04 -16.50 8.54
C THR A 93 6.86 -15.89 9.65
N ALA A 94 6.89 -14.56 9.74
CA ALA A 94 7.55 -13.81 10.81
C ALA A 94 6.73 -13.72 12.11
N GLY A 95 5.53 -14.32 12.16
CA GLY A 95 4.62 -14.27 13.30
C GLY A 95 4.01 -12.87 13.53
N VAL A 96 3.88 -12.08 12.49
CA VAL A 96 3.12 -10.81 12.50
C VAL A 96 1.65 -11.15 12.26
N PRO A 97 0.72 -10.71 13.13
CA PRO A 97 -0.70 -10.99 12.97
C PRO A 97 -1.28 -10.42 11.67
N THR A 98 -1.94 -11.27 10.89
CA THR A 98 -2.65 -10.92 9.66
C THR A 98 -4.04 -11.56 9.67
N PRO A 99 -5.00 -11.06 8.88
CA PRO A 99 -6.25 -11.78 8.65
C PRO A 99 -5.98 -13.12 7.99
N GLU A 100 -6.75 -14.15 8.34
CA GLU A 100 -6.70 -15.44 7.65
C GLU A 100 -6.98 -15.25 6.16
N THR A 101 -6.08 -15.75 5.33
CA THR A 101 -6.10 -15.46 3.89
C THR A 101 -5.67 -16.67 3.09
N THR A 102 -6.38 -16.94 2.00
CA THR A 102 -6.03 -17.96 1.01
C THR A 102 -5.75 -17.30 -0.34
N LEU A 103 -4.61 -17.59 -0.95
CA LEU A 103 -4.31 -17.19 -2.33
C LEU A 103 -4.97 -18.16 -3.30
N VAL A 104 -5.68 -17.63 -4.27
CA VAL A 104 -6.25 -18.38 -5.38
C VAL A 104 -5.55 -17.98 -6.66
N SER A 105 -4.93 -18.95 -7.33
CA SER A 105 -4.34 -18.76 -8.66
C SER A 105 -5.44 -18.87 -9.73
N ASN A 106 -5.51 -17.91 -10.62
CA ASN A 106 -6.54 -17.86 -11.64
C ASN A 106 -5.94 -18.18 -13.05
N PRO A 107 -6.56 -19.05 -13.86
CA PRO A 107 -7.86 -19.71 -13.65
C PRO A 107 -7.79 -20.87 -12.65
N VAL A 108 -8.88 -21.12 -11.96
CA VAL A 108 -9.09 -22.20 -11.00
C VAL A 108 -10.54 -22.71 -11.17
N ASP A 109 -10.78 -24.00 -10.88
CA ASP A 109 -12.12 -24.56 -10.97
C ASP A 109 -13.00 -24.14 -9.75
N ASP A 110 -14.31 -24.07 -9.97
CA ASP A 110 -15.30 -23.61 -8.98
C ASP A 110 -15.29 -24.44 -7.71
N ASP A 111 -15.12 -25.75 -7.83
CA ASP A 111 -15.09 -26.67 -6.67
C ASP A 111 -13.90 -26.36 -5.77
N SER A 112 -12.73 -26.06 -6.35
CA SER A 112 -11.54 -25.65 -5.59
C SER A 112 -11.73 -24.30 -4.89
N VAL A 113 -12.39 -23.34 -5.53
CA VAL A 113 -12.72 -22.04 -4.92
C VAL A 113 -13.70 -22.23 -3.76
N ALA A 114 -14.76 -23.01 -3.97
CA ALA A 114 -15.76 -23.29 -2.95
C ALA A 114 -15.14 -24.01 -1.73
N ALA A 115 -14.32 -25.03 -1.96
CA ALA A 115 -13.63 -25.76 -0.90
C ALA A 115 -12.64 -24.86 -0.11
N ALA A 116 -11.92 -23.96 -0.79
CA ALA A 116 -11.05 -22.98 -0.13
C ALA A 116 -11.85 -22.00 0.75
N ALA A 117 -12.98 -21.52 0.27
CA ALA A 117 -13.87 -20.64 1.02
C ALA A 117 -14.45 -21.35 2.26
N GLU A 118 -14.97 -22.57 2.12
CA GLU A 118 -15.51 -23.37 3.23
C GLU A 118 -14.43 -23.63 4.30
N THR A 119 -13.23 -23.99 3.87
CA THR A 119 -12.08 -24.18 4.77
C THR A 119 -11.77 -22.90 5.56
N LEU A 120 -11.74 -21.76 4.88
CA LEU A 120 -11.45 -20.46 5.50
C LEU A 120 -12.57 -20.06 6.48
N GLN A 121 -13.84 -20.20 6.09
CA GLN A 121 -14.99 -19.91 6.93
C GLN A 121 -15.02 -20.79 8.20
N THR A 122 -14.69 -22.07 8.05
CA THR A 122 -14.62 -23.00 9.20
C THR A 122 -13.50 -22.62 10.16
N ARG A 123 -12.33 -22.19 9.65
CA ARG A 123 -11.19 -21.81 10.49
C ARG A 123 -11.39 -20.50 11.24
N THR A 124 -12.17 -19.60 10.69
CA THR A 124 -12.35 -18.23 11.21
C THR A 124 -13.71 -18.02 11.89
N ASP A 125 -14.59 -19.03 11.87
CA ASP A 125 -15.96 -18.94 12.36
C ASP A 125 -16.72 -17.73 11.79
N THR A 126 -16.47 -17.43 10.49
CA THR A 126 -17.14 -16.32 9.79
C THR A 126 -17.89 -16.80 8.57
N ALA A 127 -19.09 -16.26 8.37
CA ALA A 127 -19.87 -16.54 7.16
C ALA A 127 -19.48 -15.64 5.97
N GLU A 128 -18.90 -14.48 6.25
CA GLU A 128 -18.56 -13.49 5.23
C GLU A 128 -17.08 -13.50 4.90
N LEU A 129 -16.77 -13.44 3.61
CA LEU A 129 -15.40 -13.34 3.11
C LEU A 129 -15.20 -12.08 2.29
N VAL A 130 -13.95 -11.64 2.21
CA VAL A 130 -13.51 -10.59 1.30
C VAL A 130 -12.74 -11.22 0.15
N ILE A 131 -13.18 -10.96 -1.08
CA ILE A 131 -12.42 -11.30 -2.29
C ILE A 131 -11.69 -10.04 -2.74
N LYS A 132 -10.39 -10.15 -3.00
CA LYS A 132 -9.60 -9.02 -3.48
C LYS A 132 -8.54 -9.48 -4.48
N PRO A 133 -8.41 -8.81 -5.66
CA PRO A 133 -7.31 -9.06 -6.56
C PRO A 133 -5.97 -8.82 -5.86
N ASN A 134 -4.98 -9.65 -6.13
CA ASN A 134 -3.70 -9.63 -5.41
C ASN A 134 -2.93 -8.32 -5.62
N SER A 135 -2.85 -7.81 -6.85
CA SER A 135 -2.00 -6.65 -7.18
C SER A 135 -2.74 -5.34 -7.44
N THR A 136 -4.05 -5.26 -7.23
CA THR A 136 -4.80 -4.01 -7.39
C THR A 136 -4.62 -3.06 -6.20
N THR A 137 -4.89 -1.78 -6.44
CA THR A 137 -4.79 -0.71 -5.45
C THR A 137 -6.12 0.03 -5.30
N ARG A 138 -6.27 0.85 -4.25
CA ARG A 138 -7.43 1.72 -4.01
C ARG A 138 -8.75 0.97 -3.82
N GLY A 139 -8.70 -0.30 -3.39
CA GLY A 139 -9.88 -1.12 -3.21
C GLY A 139 -10.62 -1.47 -4.50
N THR A 140 -9.94 -1.39 -5.66
CA THR A 140 -10.51 -1.80 -6.93
C THR A 140 -10.64 -3.33 -6.97
N GLY A 141 -11.82 -3.83 -7.38
CA GLY A 141 -12.10 -5.27 -7.46
C GLY A 141 -12.33 -5.97 -6.12
N VAL A 142 -12.28 -5.25 -4.99
CA VAL A 142 -12.56 -5.84 -3.67
C VAL A 142 -14.07 -6.01 -3.51
N ALA A 143 -14.52 -7.20 -3.14
CA ALA A 143 -15.92 -7.53 -2.87
C ALA A 143 -16.06 -8.25 -1.52
N ARG A 144 -17.22 -8.13 -0.88
CA ARG A 144 -17.63 -8.92 0.27
C ARG A 144 -18.72 -9.89 -0.19
N VAL A 145 -18.59 -11.14 0.16
CA VAL A 145 -19.48 -12.24 -0.22
C VAL A 145 -19.89 -13.01 1.02
N ALA A 146 -21.17 -13.42 1.07
CA ALA A 146 -21.75 -14.14 2.19
C ALA A 146 -22.40 -15.48 1.80
N ASP A 147 -22.43 -15.78 0.50
CA ASP A 147 -23.06 -16.97 -0.05
C ASP A 147 -22.26 -17.52 -1.24
N PRO A 148 -22.43 -18.82 -1.58
CA PRO A 148 -21.70 -19.46 -2.67
C PRO A 148 -21.96 -18.86 -4.05
N ASP A 149 -23.18 -18.45 -4.37
CA ASP A 149 -23.50 -17.89 -5.69
C ASP A 149 -22.80 -16.55 -5.91
N SER A 150 -22.79 -15.68 -4.88
CA SER A 150 -22.04 -14.43 -4.91
C SER A 150 -20.52 -14.67 -5.00
N LEU A 151 -20.01 -15.69 -4.31
CA LEU A 151 -18.59 -16.07 -4.39
C LEU A 151 -18.23 -16.44 -5.82
N LEU A 152 -18.93 -17.40 -6.42
CA LEU A 152 -18.66 -17.87 -7.78
C LEU A 152 -18.86 -16.76 -8.81
N GLY A 153 -19.93 -15.97 -8.70
CA GLY A 153 -20.15 -14.85 -9.62
C GLY A 153 -19.06 -13.78 -9.61
N VAL A 154 -18.43 -13.53 -8.44
CA VAL A 154 -17.26 -12.61 -8.36
C VAL A 154 -16.02 -13.27 -8.93
N THR A 155 -15.77 -14.55 -8.69
CA THR A 155 -14.60 -15.27 -9.22
C THR A 155 -14.68 -15.42 -10.74
N ASP A 156 -15.85 -15.74 -11.30
CA ASP A 156 -16.12 -15.75 -12.74
C ASP A 156 -15.80 -14.41 -13.39
N TYR A 157 -16.24 -13.31 -12.76
CA TYR A 157 -15.95 -11.98 -13.26
C TYR A 157 -14.45 -11.68 -13.20
N LEU A 158 -13.74 -12.10 -12.16
CA LEU A 158 -12.29 -11.95 -12.08
C LEU A 158 -11.57 -12.77 -13.14
N ASP A 159 -12.04 -13.97 -13.46
CA ASP A 159 -11.47 -14.78 -14.55
C ASP A 159 -11.63 -14.09 -15.90
N LEU A 160 -12.78 -13.50 -16.17
CA LEU A 160 -13.05 -12.81 -17.43
C LEU A 160 -12.23 -11.53 -17.62
N VAL A 161 -12.03 -10.74 -16.56
CA VAL A 161 -11.58 -9.34 -16.71
C VAL A 161 -10.32 -9.00 -15.95
N HIS A 162 -9.93 -9.81 -14.95
CA HIS A 162 -8.77 -9.49 -14.15
C HIS A 162 -7.47 -9.93 -14.85
N ASP A 163 -6.77 -8.94 -15.36
CA ASP A 163 -5.42 -9.07 -15.88
C ASP A 163 -4.63 -7.82 -15.47
N PHE A 164 -3.75 -7.96 -14.47
CA PHE A 164 -2.87 -6.87 -14.11
C PHE A 164 -1.70 -6.78 -15.10
N ARG A 165 -1.92 -6.06 -16.18
CA ARG A 165 -1.04 -5.99 -17.37
C ARG A 165 0.44 -5.70 -17.06
N ALA A 166 0.72 -5.01 -15.97
CA ALA A 166 2.11 -4.67 -15.60
C ALA A 166 2.91 -5.88 -15.07
N THR A 167 2.24 -6.87 -14.48
CA THR A 167 2.87 -8.06 -13.89
C THR A 167 2.35 -9.37 -14.48
N GLY A 168 1.27 -9.34 -15.29
CA GLY A 168 0.57 -10.53 -15.73
C GLY A 168 -0.16 -11.28 -14.61
N ASP A 169 -0.31 -10.63 -13.43
CA ASP A 169 -0.95 -11.24 -12.28
C ASP A 169 -2.46 -11.33 -12.45
N ARG A 170 -2.99 -12.53 -12.30
CA ARG A 170 -4.43 -12.84 -12.35
C ARG A 170 -4.93 -13.43 -11.03
N SER A 171 -4.05 -13.59 -10.04
CA SER A 171 -4.39 -14.16 -8.75
C SER A 171 -5.27 -13.22 -7.91
N PHE A 172 -6.04 -13.82 -7.02
CA PHE A 172 -6.85 -13.11 -6.04
C PHE A 172 -6.77 -13.77 -4.67
N LEU A 173 -7.24 -13.07 -3.65
CA LEU A 173 -7.26 -13.53 -2.26
C LEU A 173 -8.69 -13.75 -1.82
N LEU A 174 -8.92 -14.84 -1.12
CA LEU A 174 -10.04 -15.03 -0.21
C LEU A 174 -9.53 -14.72 1.19
N GLN A 175 -10.17 -13.79 1.88
CA GLN A 175 -9.75 -13.34 3.20
C GLN A 175 -10.95 -13.29 4.15
N GLU A 176 -10.75 -13.60 5.43
CA GLU A 176 -11.78 -13.40 6.44
C GLU A 176 -12.26 -11.94 6.44
N TYR A 177 -13.55 -11.76 6.62
CA TYR A 177 -14.09 -10.43 6.89
C TYR A 177 -14.06 -10.17 8.40
N LEU A 178 -13.51 -9.04 8.81
CA LEU A 178 -13.49 -8.60 10.20
C LEU A 178 -14.57 -7.52 10.38
N PRO A 179 -15.75 -7.89 10.91
CA PRO A 179 -16.83 -6.94 11.11
C PRO A 179 -16.43 -5.89 12.15
N ASP A 180 -16.92 -4.67 11.97
CA ASP A 180 -16.75 -3.54 12.89
C ASP A 180 -15.30 -3.17 13.24
N ALA A 181 -14.33 -3.67 12.44
CA ALA A 181 -12.94 -3.35 12.64
C ALA A 181 -12.68 -1.85 12.45
N ARG A 182 -11.95 -1.27 13.39
CA ARG A 182 -11.38 0.08 13.27
C ARG A 182 -10.23 0.03 12.28
N ASP A 183 -10.23 0.93 11.34
CA ASP A 183 -9.27 0.96 10.22
C ASP A 183 -8.29 2.12 10.43
N TYR A 184 -6.99 1.80 10.49
CA TYR A 184 -5.91 2.75 10.65
C TYR A 184 -4.89 2.61 9.52
N ARG A 185 -4.28 3.73 9.15
CA ARG A 185 -3.04 3.73 8.37
C ARG A 185 -1.93 4.35 9.20
N ALA A 186 -0.97 3.53 9.59
CA ALA A 186 0.29 3.98 10.18
C ALA A 186 1.27 4.38 9.07
N MET A 187 2.02 5.45 9.31
CA MET A 187 3.14 5.88 8.46
C MET A 187 4.44 5.50 9.14
N ILE A 188 5.29 4.79 8.41
CA ILE A 188 6.66 4.44 8.82
C ILE A 188 7.63 5.24 7.98
N VAL A 189 8.63 5.82 8.63
CA VAL A 189 9.72 6.57 7.98
C VAL A 189 11.03 6.19 8.66
N ASP A 190 12.00 5.70 7.89
CA ASP A 190 13.28 5.14 8.35
C ASP A 190 13.07 3.99 9.36
N GLY A 191 12.08 3.13 9.08
CA GLY A 191 11.74 2.00 9.93
C GLY A 191 10.96 2.33 11.21
N GLU A 192 10.75 3.60 11.53
CA GLU A 192 10.08 4.06 12.75
C GLU A 192 8.70 4.65 12.49
N TYR A 193 7.80 4.49 13.46
CA TYR A 193 6.47 5.09 13.42
C TYR A 193 6.54 6.63 13.37
N ALA A 194 5.83 7.24 12.44
CA ALA A 194 5.85 8.68 12.20
C ALA A 194 4.46 9.34 12.27
N GLY A 195 3.44 8.60 12.67
CA GLY A 195 2.06 9.08 12.82
C GLY A 195 1.05 8.16 12.17
N ALA A 196 -0.23 8.41 12.41
CA ALA A 196 -1.30 7.61 11.82
C ALA A 196 -2.58 8.40 11.57
N VAL A 197 -3.40 7.85 10.69
CA VAL A 197 -4.78 8.29 10.50
C VAL A 197 -5.74 7.14 10.77
N LYS A 198 -6.87 7.46 11.40
CA LYS A 198 -8.04 6.60 11.46
C LYS A 198 -8.92 6.90 10.26
N ARG A 199 -9.30 5.87 9.52
CA ARG A 199 -10.21 5.99 8.38
C ARG A 199 -11.59 5.50 8.80
N ARG A 200 -12.61 6.32 8.57
CA ARG A 200 -13.98 5.97 8.87
C ARG A 200 -14.93 6.41 7.76
N LEU A 201 -15.97 5.63 7.55
CA LEU A 201 -17.08 6.05 6.70
C LEU A 201 -17.99 7.01 7.50
N PRO A 202 -18.53 8.05 6.85
CA PRO A 202 -19.64 8.82 7.41
C PRO A 202 -20.84 7.89 7.72
N GLU A 203 -21.59 8.19 8.77
CA GLU A 203 -22.74 7.38 9.19
C GLU A 203 -23.74 7.14 8.06
N ALA A 204 -24.02 8.17 7.24
CA ALA A 204 -24.92 8.05 6.10
C ALA A 204 -24.42 7.03 5.05
N GLU A 205 -23.11 6.90 4.85
CA GLU A 205 -22.50 5.97 3.93
C GLU A 205 -22.56 4.53 4.49
N THR A 206 -22.33 4.38 5.79
CA THR A 206 -22.47 3.09 6.48
C THR A 206 -23.93 2.62 6.47
N ALA A 207 -24.87 3.52 6.73
CA ALA A 207 -26.30 3.23 6.65
C ALA A 207 -26.76 2.84 5.22
N ALA A 208 -26.06 3.34 4.19
CA ALA A 208 -26.26 2.94 2.79
C ALA A 208 -25.59 1.60 2.42
N GLY A 209 -25.05 0.86 3.40
CA GLY A 209 -24.41 -0.45 3.20
C GLY A 209 -22.97 -0.39 2.71
N LYS A 210 -22.33 0.78 2.68
CA LYS A 210 -20.88 0.86 2.38
C LYS A 210 -20.08 0.35 3.57
N TRP A 211 -18.97 -0.33 3.28
CA TRP A 211 -18.10 -0.95 4.30
C TRP A 211 -16.60 -0.73 4.05
N LYS A 212 -16.23 -0.21 2.87
CA LYS A 212 -14.83 0.04 2.52
C LYS A 212 -14.37 1.41 3.00
N HIS A 213 -13.37 1.48 3.86
CA HIS A 213 -12.83 2.70 4.45
C HIS A 213 -11.81 3.43 3.55
N ASN A 214 -11.89 3.26 2.23
CA ASN A 214 -10.99 3.95 1.31
C ASN A 214 -11.35 5.44 1.18
N VAL A 215 -10.39 6.34 1.43
CA VAL A 215 -10.57 7.80 1.30
C VAL A 215 -11.07 8.20 -0.09
N HIS A 216 -10.53 7.57 -1.15
CA HIS A 216 -11.00 7.79 -2.53
C HIS A 216 -12.46 7.39 -2.78
N ARG A 217 -13.10 6.70 -1.84
CA ARG A 217 -14.49 6.27 -1.91
C ARG A 217 -15.39 7.00 -0.89
N GLY A 218 -14.89 8.09 -0.29
CA GLY A 218 -15.67 8.94 0.60
C GLY A 218 -15.42 8.72 2.10
N ALA A 219 -14.45 7.88 2.49
CA ALA A 219 -14.05 7.80 3.88
C ALA A 219 -13.28 9.07 4.31
N VAL A 220 -13.42 9.43 5.57
CA VAL A 220 -12.69 10.51 6.22
C VAL A 220 -11.47 9.95 6.92
N ALA A 221 -10.32 10.64 6.79
CA ALA A 221 -9.08 10.32 7.49
C ALA A 221 -8.81 11.37 8.57
N GLU A 222 -8.72 10.95 9.81
CA GLU A 222 -8.44 11.81 10.98
C GLU A 222 -7.13 11.38 11.61
N GLY A 223 -6.26 12.34 11.98
CA GLY A 223 -5.03 12.09 12.70
C GLY A 223 -5.31 11.49 14.08
N VAL A 224 -4.61 10.41 14.43
CA VAL A 224 -4.76 9.72 15.72
C VAL A 224 -3.42 9.27 16.26
N ALA A 225 -3.31 9.18 17.59
CA ALA A 225 -2.22 8.48 18.23
C ALA A 225 -2.58 6.99 18.34
N LEU A 226 -1.74 6.11 17.81
CA LEU A 226 -1.91 4.66 17.97
C LEU A 226 -1.44 4.20 19.35
N SER A 227 -1.98 3.06 19.80
CA SER A 227 -1.44 2.34 20.95
C SER A 227 0.00 1.88 20.69
N GLU A 228 0.76 1.65 21.75
CA GLU A 228 2.13 1.13 21.64
C GLU A 228 2.17 -0.17 20.82
N ALA A 229 1.30 -1.11 21.12
CA ALA A 229 1.20 -2.37 20.36
C ALA A 229 0.93 -2.17 18.85
N ALA A 230 0.13 -1.17 18.48
CA ALA A 230 -0.14 -0.88 17.07
C ALA A 230 1.04 -0.21 16.38
N ARG A 231 1.81 0.61 17.09
CA ARG A 231 3.07 1.22 16.59
C ARG A 231 4.12 0.14 16.35
N GLU A 232 4.39 -0.69 17.37
CA GLU A 232 5.33 -1.81 17.29
C GLU A 232 4.97 -2.79 16.16
N LEU A 233 3.66 -3.08 15.98
CA LEU A 233 3.19 -3.94 14.89
C LEU A 233 3.49 -3.33 13.53
N ALA A 234 3.29 -2.02 13.37
CA ALA A 234 3.57 -1.32 12.12
C ALA A 234 5.08 -1.23 11.82
N GLU A 235 5.91 -0.96 12.82
CA GLU A 235 7.38 -0.95 12.71
C GLU A 235 7.92 -2.34 12.38
N ARG A 236 7.47 -3.37 13.08
CA ARG A 236 7.83 -4.76 12.78
C ARG A 236 7.42 -5.18 11.36
N THR A 237 6.30 -4.67 10.86
CA THR A 237 5.87 -4.90 9.47
C THR A 237 6.88 -4.34 8.47
N ALA A 238 7.35 -3.12 8.69
CA ALA A 238 8.36 -2.48 7.85
C ALA A 238 9.70 -3.23 7.89
N ASP A 239 10.14 -3.64 9.08
CA ASP A 239 11.36 -4.43 9.30
C ASP A 239 11.31 -5.79 8.55
N VAL A 240 10.22 -6.55 8.70
CA VAL A 240 10.03 -7.84 8.02
C VAL A 240 10.06 -7.71 6.50
N LEU A 241 9.53 -6.62 5.95
CA LEU A 241 9.50 -6.38 4.52
C LEU A 241 10.75 -5.67 3.99
N GLY A 242 11.61 -5.14 4.87
CA GLY A 242 12.77 -4.34 4.49
C GLY A 242 12.41 -3.05 3.77
N ILE A 243 11.30 -2.40 4.11
CA ILE A 243 10.80 -1.19 3.45
C ILE A 243 10.71 -0.05 4.47
N ASP A 244 11.70 0.84 4.45
CA ASP A 244 11.85 1.93 5.44
C ASP A 244 10.81 3.05 5.32
N TYR A 245 10.17 3.23 4.16
CA TYR A 245 9.11 4.21 3.93
C TYR A 245 7.81 3.52 3.53
N LEU A 246 6.92 3.31 4.50
CA LEU A 246 5.78 2.40 4.32
C LEU A 246 4.50 2.95 4.97
N GLY A 247 3.39 2.84 4.27
CA GLY A 247 2.07 2.92 4.87
C GLY A 247 1.60 1.52 5.25
N VAL A 248 1.28 1.30 6.53
CA VAL A 248 0.78 0.03 7.05
C VAL A 248 -0.70 0.18 7.41
N ASP A 249 -1.55 -0.59 6.77
CA ASP A 249 -2.99 -0.60 7.04
C ASP A 249 -3.31 -1.64 8.12
N LEU A 250 -3.78 -1.18 9.26
CA LEU A 250 -4.11 -1.99 10.43
C LEU A 250 -5.64 -2.09 10.57
N LEU A 251 -6.12 -3.28 10.90
CA LEU A 251 -7.47 -3.50 11.35
C LEU A 251 -7.46 -3.91 12.83
N GLU A 252 -8.28 -3.24 13.64
CA GLU A 252 -8.41 -3.50 15.06
C GLU A 252 -9.87 -3.81 15.40
N THR A 253 -10.12 -5.02 15.89
CA THR A 253 -11.36 -5.43 16.54
C THR A 253 -11.22 -5.28 18.05
N ASP A 254 -12.19 -5.71 18.83
CA ASP A 254 -12.09 -5.64 20.30
C ASP A 254 -11.07 -6.63 20.88
N ASP A 255 -10.75 -7.70 20.15
CA ASP A 255 -9.88 -8.79 20.59
C ASP A 255 -8.62 -8.99 19.71
N ARG A 256 -8.57 -8.37 18.52
CA ARG A 256 -7.50 -8.59 17.54
C ARG A 256 -6.99 -7.29 16.92
N LEU A 257 -5.68 -7.22 16.74
CA LEU A 257 -5.01 -6.20 15.95
C LEU A 257 -4.17 -6.90 14.87
N VAL A 258 -4.43 -6.58 13.60
CA VAL A 258 -3.81 -7.28 12.47
C VAL A 258 -3.35 -6.32 11.37
N VAL A 259 -2.35 -6.73 10.60
CA VAL A 259 -1.90 -6.03 9.39
C VAL A 259 -2.71 -6.53 8.20
N ASN A 260 -3.48 -5.65 7.57
CA ASN A 260 -4.34 -5.98 6.44
C ASN A 260 -3.66 -5.77 5.07
N GLU A 261 -2.91 -4.68 4.94
CA GLU A 261 -2.28 -4.28 3.65
C GLU A 261 -1.10 -3.34 3.91
N THR A 262 -0.17 -3.28 2.96
CA THR A 262 0.91 -2.29 2.99
C THR A 262 0.91 -1.44 1.72
N ASN A 263 1.54 -0.28 1.78
CA ASN A 263 1.67 0.63 0.66
C ASN A 263 3.06 1.29 0.66
N ALA A 264 3.94 0.84 -0.23
CA ALA A 264 5.27 1.45 -0.42
C ALA A 264 5.22 2.75 -1.24
N ARG A 265 4.03 3.24 -1.56
CA ARG A 265 3.78 4.53 -2.19
C ARG A 265 2.73 5.31 -1.39
N PRO A 266 2.96 5.52 -0.08
CA PRO A 266 1.98 6.19 0.75
C PRO A 266 1.84 7.65 0.31
N THR A 267 0.61 8.14 0.29
CA THR A 267 0.35 9.58 0.11
C THR A 267 0.70 10.29 1.41
N VAL A 268 1.55 11.30 1.33
CA VAL A 268 1.76 12.21 2.47
C VAL A 268 0.49 13.02 2.65
N ASP A 269 -0.10 12.95 3.82
CA ASP A 269 -1.30 13.70 4.21
C ASP A 269 -0.93 15.05 4.85
N ASP A 270 -1.88 15.77 5.43
CA ASP A 270 -1.62 16.99 6.15
C ASP A 270 -0.65 16.76 7.31
N ALA A 271 0.29 17.71 7.53
CA ALA A 271 1.32 17.61 8.55
C ALA A 271 0.77 17.45 9.98
N THR A 272 -0.45 17.92 10.23
CA THR A 272 -1.13 17.78 11.54
C THR A 272 -1.51 16.34 11.89
N LYS A 273 -1.45 15.43 10.91
CA LYS A 273 -1.75 14.02 11.08
C LYS A 273 -0.53 13.17 11.44
N TYR A 274 0.65 13.78 11.52
CA TYR A 274 1.91 13.11 11.83
C TYR A 274 2.50 13.61 13.13
N GLU A 275 3.43 12.85 13.68
CA GLU A 275 4.19 13.26 14.87
C GLU A 275 5.11 14.44 14.57
N PRO A 276 5.42 15.28 15.58
CA PRO A 276 6.45 16.30 15.43
C PRO A 276 7.77 15.69 14.93
N GLY A 277 8.40 16.36 13.95
CA GLY A 277 9.65 15.86 13.36
C GLY A 277 9.49 14.92 12.15
N PHE A 278 8.27 14.65 11.69
CA PHE A 278 8.03 13.84 10.48
C PHE A 278 8.90 14.24 9.29
N TYR A 279 8.94 15.53 8.95
CA TYR A 279 9.75 16.00 7.83
C TYR A 279 11.26 15.99 8.10
N ASP A 280 11.69 16.06 9.37
CA ASP A 280 13.11 15.92 9.73
C ASP A 280 13.57 14.48 9.51
N ARG A 281 12.76 13.52 9.92
CA ARG A 281 12.98 12.09 9.71
C ARG A 281 12.96 11.72 8.22
N LEU A 282 11.97 12.24 7.47
CA LEU A 282 11.90 12.04 6.02
C LEU A 282 13.13 12.62 5.30
N ALA A 283 13.58 13.81 5.69
CA ALA A 283 14.79 14.42 5.14
C ALA A 283 16.05 13.64 5.48
N ALA A 284 16.14 13.06 6.67
CA ALA A 284 17.26 12.18 7.07
C ALA A 284 17.29 10.91 6.22
N LEU A 285 16.15 10.23 6.04
CA LEU A 285 16.04 9.06 5.18
C LEU A 285 16.44 9.37 3.73
N ILE A 286 16.00 10.50 3.17
CA ILE A 286 16.37 10.92 1.82
C ILE A 286 17.88 11.13 1.70
N ARG A 287 18.55 11.75 2.68
CA ARG A 287 20.00 11.93 2.68
C ARG A 287 20.74 10.61 2.80
N LYS A 288 20.32 9.74 3.71
CA LYS A 288 20.85 8.37 3.86
C LYS A 288 20.79 7.62 2.52
N THR A 289 19.66 7.73 1.82
CA THR A 289 19.48 7.12 0.49
C THR A 289 20.44 7.73 -0.54
N ALA A 290 20.56 9.04 -0.60
CA ALA A 290 21.47 9.70 -1.56
C ALA A 290 22.96 9.35 -1.34
N GLU A 291 23.35 9.02 -0.11
CA GLU A 291 24.71 8.60 0.26
C GLU A 291 24.98 7.11 -0.03
N SER A 292 23.96 6.30 -0.31
CA SER A 292 24.10 4.85 -0.56
C SER A 292 24.56 4.51 -2.00
N ARG A 293 24.93 5.51 -2.81
CA ARG A 293 25.39 5.38 -4.20
C ARG A 293 26.79 4.77 -4.34
#